data_7174f88fdb089484878b1415e811b6a9
#
_entry.id   7174f88fdb089484878b1415e811b6a9
#
_cell.length_a   1.000
_cell.length_b   1.000
_cell.length_c   1.000
_cell.angle_alpha   90.00
_cell.angle_beta   90.00
_cell.angle_gamma   90.00
#
_symmetry.space_group_name_H-M   'P 1'
#
loop_
_entity.id
_entity.type
_entity.pdbx_description
1 polymer ?
#
loop_
_entity_poly.entity_id
_entity_poly.type
_entity_poly.pdbx_seq_one_letter_code
_entity_poly.pdbx_strand_id
1 'polypeptide(L)'
;MITGEHSSADQADIFPGKTASMIKLFAGISFFFILWGCTNNGQSGNEPVVNDHENHEGHQKQETQLSLNNGVRWKADAVTLANAAAVREMIEGAGKTAAPDYNQVADQLQKGLNKMITECKMRGREHDVLHQWLEPLLEKSGELKNATTAEEAGRKFREIEQWVGLFEKYLE
;
A
#
# COMPACT_ATOMS: atom_id res chain seq x y z
N MET A 1 1.84 59.81 35.44
CA MET A 1 2.30 60.72 34.37
C MET A 1 2.65 59.90 33.18
N ILE A 2 1.88 60.14 32.15
CA ILE A 2 2.10 60.06 30.69
C ILE A 2 1.98 58.62 30.14
N THR A 3 0.83 58.17 29.69
CA THR A 3 0.10 58.27 28.40
C THR A 3 0.97 57.96 27.15
N GLY A 4 0.53 56.97 26.41
CA GLY A 4 0.99 56.66 25.07
C GLY A 4 0.16 55.56 24.43
N GLU A 5 -1.11 55.90 24.03
CA GLU A 5 -1.88 55.16 23.05
C GLU A 5 -1.24 55.26 21.67
N HIS A 6 -1.11 54.19 20.91
CA HIS A 6 -1.22 54.24 19.48
C HIS A 6 -1.93 53.04 18.94
N SER A 7 -3.16 53.31 18.64
CA SER A 7 -4.01 52.68 17.64
C SER A 7 -3.34 52.71 16.26
N SER A 8 -3.37 51.60 15.54
CA SER A 8 -3.54 51.65 14.09
C SER A 8 -4.19 50.37 13.60
N ALA A 9 -5.38 50.58 13.17
CA ALA A 9 -6.24 49.66 12.43
C ALA A 9 -5.74 49.55 10.98
N ASP A 10 -6.34 48.60 10.30
CA ASP A 10 -6.53 48.54 8.84
C ASP A 10 -5.44 47.81 8.03
N GLN A 11 -5.75 46.66 7.47
CA GLN A 11 -6.32 46.58 6.14
C GLN A 11 -6.72 45.14 5.80
N ALA A 12 -8.00 45.02 5.55
CA ALA A 12 -8.58 43.86 4.87
C ALA A 12 -8.26 43.99 3.36
N ASP A 13 -7.57 43.01 2.81
CA ASP A 13 -7.54 42.84 1.35
C ASP A 13 -8.39 41.65 0.95
N ILE A 14 -9.57 42.04 0.50
CA ILE A 14 -10.54 41.20 -0.22
C ILE A 14 -10.02 40.99 -1.65
N PHE A 15 -9.70 39.76 -2.02
CA PHE A 15 -9.57 39.41 -3.42
C PHE A 15 -10.77 38.59 -3.88
N PRO A 16 -11.51 39.12 -4.87
CA PRO A 16 -12.63 38.39 -5.48
C PRO A 16 -12.14 37.50 -6.62
N GLY A 17 -12.66 36.30 -6.58
CA GLY A 17 -13.09 35.45 -7.68
C GLY A 17 -12.29 35.37 -8.98
N LYS A 18 -12.03 34.14 -9.36
CA LYS A 18 -12.19 33.71 -10.76
C LYS A 18 -12.60 32.24 -10.81
N THR A 19 -13.88 32.06 -11.03
CA THR A 19 -14.46 30.86 -11.59
C THR A 19 -13.93 30.64 -12.99
N ALA A 20 -13.33 29.50 -13.26
CA ALA A 20 -13.14 29.01 -14.61
C ALA A 20 -13.65 27.57 -14.68
N SER A 21 -14.92 27.47 -15.00
CA SER A 21 -15.58 26.29 -15.53
C SER A 21 -14.91 25.91 -16.86
N MET A 22 -14.30 24.73 -16.93
CA MET A 22 -14.01 24.11 -18.23
C MET A 22 -14.60 22.71 -18.25
N ILE A 23 -15.84 22.69 -18.70
CA ILE A 23 -16.50 21.50 -19.25
C ILE A 23 -15.76 21.14 -20.53
N LYS A 24 -15.05 20.03 -20.57
CA LYS A 24 -14.63 19.40 -21.82
C LYS A 24 -15.50 18.17 -22.07
N LEU A 25 -16.45 18.41 -22.94
CA LEU A 25 -17.19 17.40 -23.70
C LEU A 25 -16.18 16.60 -24.54
N PHE A 26 -16.07 15.32 -24.33
CA PHE A 26 -15.54 14.41 -25.32
C PHE A 26 -16.62 13.42 -25.74
N ALA A 27 -17.12 13.72 -26.92
CA ALA A 27 -17.99 12.83 -27.68
C ALA A 27 -17.17 11.71 -28.33
N GLY A 28 -17.65 10.52 -28.22
CA GLY A 28 -17.69 9.47 -29.24
C GLY A 28 -16.39 9.00 -29.86
N ILE A 29 -15.96 7.78 -29.53
CA ILE A 29 -15.23 6.95 -30.47
C ILE A 29 -15.89 5.57 -30.50
N SER A 30 -16.29 5.28 -31.71
CA SER A 30 -17.01 4.16 -32.26
C SER A 30 -16.30 2.82 -32.02
N PHE A 31 -17.08 1.84 -31.65
CA PHE A 31 -16.76 0.43 -31.54
C PHE A 31 -16.50 -0.16 -32.93
N PHE A 32 -15.32 -0.65 -33.16
CA PHE A 32 -15.04 -1.50 -34.30
C PHE A 32 -14.79 -2.94 -33.80
N PHE A 33 -15.81 -3.77 -33.95
CA PHE A 33 -15.70 -5.22 -33.81
C PHE A 33 -14.99 -5.77 -35.04
N ILE A 34 -13.83 -6.34 -34.84
CA ILE A 34 -13.22 -7.23 -35.84
C ILE A 34 -13.30 -8.66 -35.28
N LEU A 35 -14.25 -9.38 -35.81
CA LEU A 35 -14.33 -10.82 -35.73
C LEU A 35 -13.28 -11.41 -36.65
N TRP A 36 -12.25 -12.04 -36.10
CA TRP A 36 -11.43 -12.95 -36.88
C TRP A 36 -11.65 -14.37 -36.41
N GLY A 37 -12.25 -15.09 -37.32
CA GLY A 37 -12.62 -16.49 -37.19
C GLY A 37 -11.43 -17.40 -37.20
N CYS A 38 -11.63 -18.48 -36.54
CA CYS A 38 -10.81 -19.68 -36.48
C CYS A 38 -10.69 -20.38 -37.84
N THR A 39 -9.56 -20.92 -38.12
CA THR A 39 -9.51 -22.18 -38.83
C THR A 39 -8.49 -23.10 -38.20
N ASN A 40 -8.99 -24.24 -37.87
CA ASN A 40 -8.37 -25.41 -37.31
C ASN A 40 -7.67 -26.20 -38.46
N ASN A 41 -6.46 -26.69 -38.23
CA ASN A 41 -5.94 -27.96 -38.77
C ASN A 41 -4.51 -28.15 -38.23
N GLY A 42 -4.17 -29.11 -37.49
CA GLY A 42 -4.15 -30.53 -37.62
C GLY A 42 -2.71 -31.03 -37.76
N GLN A 43 -2.28 -31.80 -36.78
CA GLN A 43 -1.42 -32.99 -36.90
C GLN A 43 0.09 -32.90 -36.62
N SER A 44 0.46 -33.54 -35.53
CA SER A 44 1.47 -34.59 -35.36
C SER A 44 2.95 -34.26 -35.35
N GLY A 45 3.59 -34.63 -34.24
CA GLY A 45 4.98 -35.10 -34.29
C GLY A 45 5.84 -34.71 -33.09
N ASN A 46 5.87 -35.58 -32.08
CA ASN A 46 7.02 -36.03 -31.28
C ASN A 46 8.00 -35.03 -30.64
N GLU A 47 7.93 -35.00 -29.35
CA GLU A 47 8.91 -35.28 -28.28
C GLU A 47 9.63 -34.08 -27.61
N PRO A 48 10.10 -34.25 -26.36
CA PRO A 48 9.86 -33.26 -25.30
C PRO A 48 11.12 -32.44 -25.08
N VAL A 49 10.96 -31.13 -25.13
CA VAL A 49 11.94 -30.21 -24.51
C VAL A 49 11.31 -29.67 -23.25
N VAL A 50 11.80 -30.18 -22.14
CA VAL A 50 11.52 -29.67 -20.80
C VAL A 50 12.10 -28.25 -20.73
N ASN A 51 11.27 -27.25 -20.89
CA ASN A 51 11.55 -25.88 -20.48
C ASN A 51 10.62 -25.57 -19.32
N ASP A 52 11.14 -25.75 -18.12
CA ASP A 52 10.58 -25.20 -16.89
C ASP A 52 10.66 -23.66 -16.95
N HIS A 53 9.74 -23.05 -17.65
CA HIS A 53 9.34 -21.69 -17.39
C HIS A 53 8.04 -21.78 -16.60
N GLU A 54 8.18 -21.77 -15.30
CA GLU A 54 7.04 -21.57 -14.39
C GLU A 54 6.37 -20.26 -14.77
N ASN A 55 5.25 -20.45 -15.43
CA ASN A 55 4.31 -19.42 -15.83
C ASN A 55 3.62 -18.92 -14.56
N HIS A 56 4.07 -17.79 -14.01
CA HIS A 56 3.38 -17.08 -12.94
C HIS A 56 2.15 -16.37 -13.51
N GLU A 57 1.20 -17.11 -14.05
CA GLU A 57 -0.12 -16.60 -14.38
C GLU A 57 -1.12 -17.03 -13.31
N GLY A 58 -1.70 -16.04 -12.64
CA GLY A 58 -2.89 -16.22 -11.84
C GLY A 58 -2.72 -15.95 -10.36
N HIS A 59 -2.37 -14.74 -9.97
CA HIS A 59 -2.73 -14.25 -8.64
C HIS A 59 -4.26 -14.11 -8.59
N GLN A 60 -4.95 -15.24 -8.37
CA GLN A 60 -6.29 -15.18 -7.80
C GLN A 60 -6.15 -14.40 -6.50
N LYS A 61 -6.97 -13.36 -6.30
CA LYS A 61 -7.18 -12.72 -5.00
C LYS A 61 -7.66 -13.81 -4.03
N GLN A 62 -6.72 -14.56 -3.50
CA GLN A 62 -6.93 -15.42 -2.38
C GLN A 62 -7.07 -14.46 -1.21
N GLU A 63 -8.25 -14.42 -0.60
CA GLU A 63 -8.45 -13.65 0.64
C GLU A 63 -7.29 -13.99 1.56
N THR A 64 -6.49 -12.96 1.85
CA THR A 64 -5.23 -13.05 2.61
C THR A 64 -5.56 -13.37 4.05
N GLN A 65 -5.85 -14.63 4.33
CA GLN A 65 -6.18 -15.08 5.67
C GLN A 65 -4.92 -15.61 6.35
N LEU A 66 -4.29 -14.73 7.13
CA LEU A 66 -3.20 -15.12 8.01
C LEU A 66 -3.65 -16.28 8.91
N SER A 67 -2.91 -17.36 8.94
CA SER A 67 -3.19 -18.53 9.75
C SER A 67 -1.95 -19.02 10.48
N LEU A 68 -2.15 -19.64 11.64
CA LEU A 68 -1.09 -20.29 12.40
C LEU A 68 -0.72 -21.65 11.77
N ASN A 69 0.51 -22.08 11.98
CA ASN A 69 0.99 -23.40 11.63
C ASN A 69 0.53 -24.42 12.72
N ASN A 70 -0.62 -25.02 12.53
CA ASN A 70 -1.19 -25.96 13.52
C ASN A 70 -1.26 -25.36 14.94
N GLY A 71 -1.60 -24.08 15.06
CA GLY A 71 -1.71 -23.38 16.34
C GLY A 71 -0.42 -22.73 16.84
N VAL A 72 0.70 -22.89 16.13
CA VAL A 72 2.02 -22.28 16.44
C VAL A 72 2.32 -21.17 15.44
N ARG A 73 3.13 -20.20 15.85
CA ARG A 73 3.59 -19.14 14.94
C ARG A 73 4.59 -19.69 13.91
N TRP A 74 4.62 -19.07 12.75
CA TRP A 74 5.58 -19.36 11.71
C TRP A 74 6.95 -18.76 12.05
N LYS A 75 8.02 -19.46 11.74
CA LYS A 75 9.38 -18.97 11.98
C LYS A 75 9.82 -17.99 10.90
N ALA A 76 10.18 -16.78 11.30
CA ALA A 76 10.79 -15.81 10.41
C ALA A 76 12.32 -15.78 10.62
N ASP A 77 13.06 -15.37 9.59
CA ASP A 77 14.50 -15.16 9.74
C ASP A 77 14.80 -13.89 10.57
N ALA A 78 16.01 -13.83 11.13
CA ALA A 78 16.39 -12.72 12.01
C ALA A 78 16.31 -11.35 11.35
N VAL A 79 16.55 -11.28 10.03
CA VAL A 79 16.50 -10.02 9.29
C VAL A 79 15.06 -9.57 9.12
N THR A 80 14.15 -10.49 8.80
CA THR A 80 12.71 -10.22 8.71
C THR A 80 12.15 -9.78 10.05
N LEU A 81 12.52 -10.44 11.15
CA LEU A 81 12.13 -10.03 12.51
C LEU A 81 12.60 -8.60 12.84
N ALA A 82 13.86 -8.28 12.55
CA ALA A 82 14.40 -6.95 12.79
C ALA A 82 13.69 -5.86 11.97
N ASN A 83 13.39 -6.13 10.70
CA ASN A 83 12.68 -5.21 9.83
C ASN A 83 11.21 -5.02 10.27
N ALA A 84 10.54 -6.08 10.70
CA ALA A 84 9.18 -6.01 11.25
C ALA A 84 9.13 -5.19 12.54
N ALA A 85 10.10 -5.39 13.45
CA ALA A 85 10.22 -4.58 14.66
C ALA A 85 10.44 -3.09 14.34
N ALA A 86 11.30 -2.76 13.38
CA ALA A 86 11.53 -1.37 12.96
C ALA A 86 10.27 -0.72 12.35
N VAL A 87 9.51 -1.45 11.54
CA VAL A 87 8.22 -0.99 11.01
C VAL A 87 7.24 -0.73 12.15
N ARG A 88 7.14 -1.64 13.11
CA ARG A 88 6.27 -1.48 14.28
C ARG A 88 6.64 -0.25 15.09
N GLU A 89 7.91 -0.10 15.47
CA GLU A 89 8.37 1.08 16.24
C GLU A 89 8.08 2.40 15.54
N MET A 90 8.25 2.45 14.24
CA MET A 90 7.94 3.63 13.43
C MET A 90 6.45 3.96 13.47
N ILE A 91 5.58 2.97 13.29
CA ILE A 91 4.12 3.16 13.33
C ILE A 91 3.65 3.55 14.74
N GLU A 92 4.13 2.87 15.80
CA GLU A 92 3.82 3.23 17.19
C GLU A 92 4.31 4.64 17.54
N GLY A 93 5.47 5.05 17.03
CA GLY A 93 5.98 6.41 17.20
C GLY A 93 5.08 7.46 16.56
N ALA A 94 4.62 7.21 15.34
CA ALA A 94 3.68 8.07 14.64
C ALA A 94 2.33 8.17 15.38
N GLY A 95 1.82 7.05 15.91
CA GLY A 95 0.56 6.99 16.67
C GLY A 95 0.59 7.79 17.98
N LYS A 96 1.76 8.04 18.56
CA LYS A 96 1.93 8.89 19.76
C LYS A 96 1.94 10.38 19.43
N THR A 97 2.00 10.74 18.16
CA THR A 97 2.04 12.13 17.69
C THR A 97 0.62 12.67 17.57
N ALA A 98 0.33 13.82 18.16
CA ALA A 98 -1.01 14.41 18.13
C ALA A 98 -1.53 14.75 16.72
N ALA A 99 -0.62 15.09 15.80
CA ALA A 99 -0.94 15.37 14.41
C ALA A 99 0.23 14.87 13.53
N PRO A 100 0.27 13.58 13.19
CA PRO A 100 1.34 13.03 12.36
C PRO A 100 1.21 13.52 10.91
N ASP A 101 2.34 13.72 10.26
CA ASP A 101 2.38 13.88 8.81
C ASP A 101 2.16 12.51 8.16
N TYR A 102 0.93 12.23 7.78
CA TYR A 102 0.54 10.93 7.23
C TYR A 102 1.21 10.62 5.89
N ASN A 103 1.57 11.62 5.08
CA ASN A 103 2.35 11.42 3.86
C ASN A 103 3.76 10.94 4.19
N GLN A 104 4.40 11.56 5.18
CA GLN A 104 5.72 11.13 5.65
C GLN A 104 5.66 9.73 6.25
N VAL A 105 4.63 9.43 7.04
CA VAL A 105 4.41 8.09 7.61
C VAL A 105 4.26 7.04 6.51
N ALA A 106 3.45 7.31 5.49
CA ALA A 106 3.26 6.41 4.35
C ALA A 106 4.58 6.14 3.61
N ASP A 107 5.38 7.19 3.35
CA ASP A 107 6.67 7.04 2.68
C ASP A 107 7.69 6.25 3.53
N GLN A 108 7.71 6.45 4.84
CA GLN A 108 8.57 5.71 5.76
C GLN A 108 8.14 4.24 5.85
N LEU A 109 6.84 3.97 5.92
CA LEU A 109 6.29 2.61 5.90
C LEU A 109 6.71 1.90 4.62
N GLN A 110 6.49 2.51 3.47
CA GLN A 110 6.85 1.92 2.19
C GLN A 110 8.35 1.61 2.08
N LYS A 111 9.22 2.50 2.60
CA LYS A 111 10.66 2.23 2.68
C LYS A 111 10.99 1.03 3.55
N GLY A 112 10.36 0.92 4.72
CA GLY A 112 10.54 -0.20 5.64
C GLY A 112 10.11 -1.53 5.03
N LEU A 113 8.95 -1.55 4.36
CA LEU A 113 8.43 -2.74 3.67
C LEU A 113 9.33 -3.15 2.49
N ASN A 114 9.77 -2.18 1.67
CA ASN A 114 10.69 -2.46 0.56
C ASN A 114 12.05 -2.98 1.04
N LYS A 115 12.55 -2.47 2.17
CA LYS A 115 13.76 -3.00 2.80
C LYS A 115 13.56 -4.45 3.20
N MET A 116 12.44 -4.78 3.84
CA MET A 116 12.10 -6.16 4.21
C MET A 116 12.06 -7.08 3.00
N ILE A 117 11.41 -6.67 1.90
CA ILE A 117 11.36 -7.42 0.64
C ILE A 117 12.76 -7.72 0.11
N THR A 118 13.62 -6.70 0.09
CA THR A 118 14.97 -6.80 -0.47
C THR A 118 15.89 -7.70 0.37
N GLU A 119 15.73 -7.67 1.69
CA GLU A 119 16.61 -8.38 2.64
C GLU A 119 16.08 -9.76 3.05
N CYS A 120 14.83 -10.10 2.77
CA CYS A 120 14.21 -11.36 3.12
C CYS A 120 14.93 -12.52 2.43
N LYS A 121 15.26 -13.56 3.21
CA LYS A 121 15.86 -14.80 2.72
C LYS A 121 14.99 -16.02 3.01
N MET A 122 13.79 -15.79 3.51
CA MET A 122 12.83 -16.85 3.79
C MET A 122 12.39 -17.56 2.51
N ARG A 123 11.92 -18.79 2.65
CA ARG A 123 11.43 -19.63 1.55
C ARG A 123 10.31 -20.53 2.06
N GLY A 124 9.50 -21.06 1.15
CA GLY A 124 8.43 -22.00 1.49
C GLY A 124 7.25 -21.32 2.20
N ARG A 125 6.53 -22.10 3.00
CA ARG A 125 5.28 -21.66 3.63
C ARG A 125 5.42 -20.46 4.56
N GLU A 126 6.50 -20.35 5.27
CA GLU A 126 6.81 -19.20 6.14
C GLU A 126 6.92 -17.91 5.32
N HIS A 127 7.52 -18.01 4.14
CA HIS A 127 7.62 -16.88 3.20
C HIS A 127 6.26 -16.50 2.63
N ASP A 128 5.41 -17.48 2.30
CA ASP A 128 4.05 -17.24 1.83
C ASP A 128 3.23 -16.49 2.88
N VAL A 129 3.36 -16.87 4.16
CA VAL A 129 2.69 -16.18 5.27
C VAL A 129 3.22 -14.76 5.48
N LEU A 130 4.53 -14.54 5.30
CA LEU A 130 5.08 -13.19 5.31
C LEU A 130 4.45 -12.33 4.21
N HIS A 131 4.30 -12.85 2.99
CA HIS A 131 3.63 -12.15 1.89
C HIS A 131 2.18 -11.81 2.22
N GLN A 132 1.43 -12.72 2.83
CA GLN A 132 0.06 -12.46 3.28
C GLN A 132 -0.06 -11.31 4.28
N TRP A 133 0.97 -11.06 5.09
CA TRP A 133 1.03 -9.89 5.97
C TRP A 133 1.53 -8.64 5.25
N LEU A 134 2.52 -8.78 4.36
CA LEU A 134 3.23 -7.68 3.71
C LEU A 134 2.39 -6.97 2.64
N GLU A 135 1.73 -7.76 1.76
CA GLU A 135 1.00 -7.22 0.61
C GLU A 135 -0.13 -6.25 1.00
N PRO A 136 -0.98 -6.55 2.00
CA PRO A 136 -1.98 -5.57 2.45
C PRO A 136 -1.38 -4.30 3.05
N LEU A 137 -0.18 -4.36 3.65
CA LEU A 137 0.49 -3.17 4.17
C LEU A 137 1.02 -2.28 3.04
N LEU A 138 1.51 -2.86 1.94
CA LEU A 138 1.90 -2.09 0.76
C LEU A 138 0.70 -1.36 0.16
N GLU A 139 -0.45 -2.03 0.03
CA GLU A 139 -1.69 -1.42 -0.44
C GLU A 139 -2.15 -0.30 0.50
N LYS A 140 -2.24 -0.58 1.80
CA LYS A 140 -2.65 0.41 2.82
C LYS A 140 -1.71 1.62 2.91
N SER A 141 -0.40 1.43 2.69
CA SER A 141 0.54 2.55 2.64
C SER A 141 0.25 3.49 1.46
N GLY A 142 -0.09 2.92 0.30
CA GLY A 142 -0.53 3.68 -0.87
C GLY A 142 -1.85 4.42 -0.64
N GLU A 143 -2.81 3.76 0.00
CA GLU A 143 -4.08 4.38 0.37
C GLU A 143 -3.91 5.52 1.37
N LEU A 144 -3.04 5.35 2.39
CA LEU A 144 -2.72 6.41 3.34
C LEU A 144 -2.10 7.63 2.64
N LYS A 145 -1.18 7.40 1.72
CA LYS A 145 -0.52 8.46 0.93
C LYS A 145 -1.51 9.23 0.06
N ASN A 146 -2.53 8.56 -0.46
CA ASN A 146 -3.53 9.14 -1.35
C ASN A 146 -4.77 9.69 -0.61
N ALA A 147 -4.80 9.63 0.72
CA ALA A 147 -5.90 10.17 1.50
C ALA A 147 -6.04 11.69 1.29
N THR A 148 -7.26 12.14 1.04
CA THR A 148 -7.55 13.53 0.67
C THR A 148 -7.94 14.41 1.86
N THR A 149 -8.30 13.80 2.98
CA THR A 149 -8.67 14.50 4.21
C THR A 149 -7.92 13.94 5.42
N ALA A 150 -7.71 14.76 6.44
CA ALA A 150 -7.07 14.32 7.69
C ALA A 150 -7.87 13.22 8.40
N GLU A 151 -9.20 13.26 8.31
CA GLU A 151 -10.07 12.22 8.87
C GLU A 151 -9.88 10.87 8.17
N GLU A 152 -9.86 10.87 6.84
CA GLU A 152 -9.58 9.69 6.04
C GLU A 152 -8.20 9.12 6.33
N ALA A 153 -7.17 9.97 6.34
CA ALA A 153 -5.81 9.58 6.66
C ALA A 153 -5.70 8.95 8.06
N GLY A 154 -6.33 9.57 9.06
CA GLY A 154 -6.37 9.03 10.41
C GLY A 154 -7.08 7.68 10.52
N ARG A 155 -8.13 7.43 9.73
CA ARG A 155 -8.80 6.12 9.67
C ARG A 155 -7.88 5.07 9.06
N LYS A 156 -7.27 5.36 7.90
CA LYS A 156 -6.34 4.46 7.22
C LYS A 156 -5.09 4.17 8.05
N PHE A 157 -4.59 5.16 8.77
CA PHE A 157 -3.48 4.95 9.69
C PHE A 157 -3.83 3.96 10.80
N ARG A 158 -5.01 4.05 11.42
CA ARG A 158 -5.44 3.06 12.43
C ARG A 158 -5.57 1.64 11.87
N GLU A 159 -5.97 1.50 10.61
CA GLU A 159 -5.99 0.19 9.95
C GLU A 159 -4.57 -0.37 9.77
N ILE A 160 -3.60 0.48 9.46
CA ILE A 160 -2.19 0.11 9.38
C ILE A 160 -1.67 -0.32 10.76
N GLU A 161 -1.95 0.45 11.83
CA GLU A 161 -1.56 0.08 13.20
C GLU A 161 -2.07 -1.32 13.58
N GLN A 162 -3.34 -1.58 13.33
CA GLN A 162 -3.94 -2.88 13.61
C GLN A 162 -3.28 -4.00 12.80
N TRP A 163 -3.01 -3.77 11.51
CA TRP A 163 -2.42 -4.77 10.64
C TRP A 163 -0.95 -5.06 10.98
N VAL A 164 -0.16 -4.02 11.29
CA VAL A 164 1.22 -4.18 11.75
C VAL A 164 1.28 -5.05 13.00
N GLY A 165 0.36 -4.88 13.94
CA GLY A 165 0.27 -5.70 15.15
C GLY A 165 -0.01 -7.19 14.92
N LEU A 166 -0.49 -7.58 13.73
CA LEU A 166 -0.72 -8.98 13.40
C LEU A 166 0.57 -9.78 13.20
N PHE A 167 1.70 -9.12 12.90
CA PHE A 167 2.96 -9.82 12.69
C PHE A 167 3.28 -10.79 13.86
N GLU A 168 3.32 -10.26 15.07
CA GLU A 168 3.67 -11.05 16.26
C GLU A 168 2.66 -12.13 16.63
N LYS A 169 1.45 -12.04 16.09
CA LYS A 169 0.43 -13.08 16.28
C LYS A 169 0.69 -14.31 15.41
N TYR A 170 1.30 -14.13 14.24
CA TYR A 170 1.44 -15.19 13.25
C TYR A 170 2.89 -15.58 12.95
N LEU A 171 3.86 -14.66 13.17
CA LEU A 171 5.28 -14.90 12.93
C LEU A 171 6.12 -14.66 14.20
N GLU A 172 7.23 -15.40 14.32
CA GLU A 172 8.20 -15.28 15.42
C GLU A 172 9.62 -15.59 14.98
#